data_a692151f4d630e78aed7ccf3c9ad8673
#
_entry.id   a692151f4d630e78aed7ccf3c9ad8673
#
_cell.length_a   1.000
_cell.length_b   1.000
_cell.length_c   1.000
_cell.angle_alpha   90.00
_cell.angle_beta   90.00
_cell.angle_gamma   90.00
#
_symmetry.space_group_name_H-M   'P 1'
#
loop_
_entity.id
_entity.type
_entity.pdbx_description
1 polymer ?
#
loop_
_entity_poly.entity_id
_entity_poly.type
_entity_poly.pdbx_seq_one_letter_code
_entity_poly.pdbx_strand_id
1 'polypeptide(L)'
;MPLLANDPHLALSQPSVWMQAGLHCREVGPECPFDVSGFTFAGLPGVVIGHNQDIAWGITNLDPDVTDFYLEDVQGDRVLHLHYTVKR
;
A
#
# COMPACT_ATOMS: atom_id res chain seq x y z
N MET A 1 -6.22 -24.62 -12.80
CA MET A 1 -6.33 -23.85 -11.55
C MET A 1 -5.38 -22.67 -11.66
N PRO A 2 -5.83 -21.42 -11.53
CA PRO A 2 -4.95 -20.27 -11.59
C PRO A 2 -4.05 -20.22 -10.34
N LEU A 3 -2.81 -19.75 -10.51
CA LEU A 3 -1.83 -19.57 -9.45
C LEU A 3 -1.45 -18.09 -9.39
N LEU A 4 -1.38 -17.53 -8.18
CA LEU A 4 -0.89 -16.19 -7.94
C LEU A 4 0.35 -16.27 -7.03
N ALA A 5 1.44 -15.64 -7.44
CA ALA A 5 2.60 -15.41 -6.61
C ALA A 5 2.84 -13.90 -6.50
N ASN A 6 3.12 -13.42 -5.30
CA ASN A 6 3.41 -12.02 -5.05
C ASN A 6 4.52 -11.91 -3.99
N ASP A 7 5.56 -11.19 -4.34
CA ASP A 7 6.73 -10.98 -3.49
C ASP A 7 7.09 -9.48 -3.50
N PRO A 8 6.38 -8.68 -2.67
CA PRO A 8 6.58 -7.23 -2.61
C PRO A 8 7.89 -6.91 -1.89
N HIS A 9 8.90 -6.51 -2.64
CA HIS A 9 10.19 -6.07 -2.12
C HIS A 9 10.09 -4.66 -1.55
N LEU A 10 10.26 -4.53 -0.23
CA LEU A 10 10.35 -3.28 0.49
C LEU A 10 11.70 -3.19 1.19
N ALA A 11 12.04 -2.00 1.69
CA ALA A 11 13.26 -1.81 2.47
C ALA A 11 13.26 -2.73 3.71
N LEU A 12 14.41 -3.31 4.00
CA LEU A 12 14.59 -4.09 5.22
C LEU A 12 14.54 -3.18 6.44
N SER A 13 13.69 -3.53 7.40
CA SER A 13 13.51 -2.78 8.64
C SER A 13 13.31 -3.70 9.84
N GLN A 14 13.60 -3.16 11.02
CA GLN A 14 13.33 -3.80 12.30
C GLN A 14 12.51 -2.82 13.17
N PRO A 15 11.24 -3.13 13.50
CA PRO A 15 10.49 -4.33 13.12
C PRO A 15 10.19 -4.39 11.63
N SER A 16 9.83 -5.59 11.14
CA SER A 16 9.42 -5.82 9.75
C SER A 16 8.17 -5.00 9.39
N VAL A 17 8.09 -4.54 8.15
CA VAL A 17 6.92 -3.82 7.62
C VAL A 17 5.69 -4.73 7.58
N TRP A 18 5.90 -5.97 7.15
CA TRP A 18 4.84 -6.94 6.96
C TRP A 18 4.56 -7.76 8.21
N MET A 19 3.28 -7.93 8.52
CA MET A 19 2.79 -8.87 9.50
C MET A 19 1.75 -9.81 8.86
N GLN A 20 1.82 -11.10 9.20
CA GLN A 20 0.79 -12.04 8.79
C GLN A 20 -0.47 -11.83 9.63
N ALA A 21 -1.63 -11.83 8.98
CA ALA A 21 -2.93 -11.65 9.61
C ALA A 21 -3.98 -12.56 8.98
N GLY A 22 -4.93 -12.98 9.81
CA GLY A 22 -6.15 -13.66 9.38
C GLY A 22 -7.35 -13.05 10.10
N LEU A 23 -8.40 -12.75 9.34
CA LEU A 23 -9.67 -12.25 9.84
C LEU A 23 -10.76 -13.26 9.48
N HIS A 24 -11.25 -13.96 10.48
CA HIS A 24 -12.19 -15.06 10.30
C HIS A 24 -13.42 -14.86 11.18
N CYS A 25 -14.59 -14.96 10.56
CA CYS A 25 -15.82 -15.16 11.30
C CYS A 25 -15.89 -16.60 11.84
N ARG A 26 -16.48 -16.82 13.01
CA ARG A 26 -16.72 -18.18 13.53
C ARG A 26 -17.61 -18.97 12.56
N GLU A 27 -18.61 -18.28 12.03
CA GLU A 27 -19.49 -18.78 10.98
C GLU A 27 -19.59 -17.70 9.91
N VAL A 28 -19.20 -18.02 8.69
CA VAL A 28 -19.31 -17.08 7.55
C VAL A 28 -20.77 -17.02 7.12
N GLY A 29 -21.32 -15.81 7.08
CA GLY A 29 -22.72 -15.59 6.70
C GLY A 29 -23.03 -14.11 6.49
N PRO A 30 -24.29 -13.75 6.27
CA PRO A 30 -24.68 -12.37 5.97
C PRO A 30 -24.29 -11.37 7.08
N GLU A 31 -24.31 -11.82 8.33
CA GLU A 31 -23.99 -10.99 9.50
C GLU A 31 -22.47 -10.83 9.69
N CYS A 32 -21.67 -11.77 9.20
CA CYS A 32 -20.23 -11.77 9.29
C CYS A 32 -19.61 -12.44 8.05
N PRO A 33 -19.31 -11.71 6.99
CA PRO A 33 -18.87 -12.29 5.71
C PRO A 33 -17.35 -12.44 5.58
N PHE A 34 -16.59 -12.28 6.67
CA PHE A 34 -15.14 -12.24 6.59
C PHE A 34 -14.48 -13.62 6.77
N ASP A 35 -13.68 -14.00 5.78
CA ASP A 35 -12.75 -15.11 5.85
C ASP A 35 -11.56 -14.79 4.93
N VAL A 36 -10.62 -13.99 5.43
CA VAL A 36 -9.46 -13.53 4.68
C VAL A 36 -8.17 -13.83 5.42
N SER A 37 -7.14 -14.18 4.68
CA SER A 37 -5.79 -14.43 5.19
C SER A 37 -4.74 -13.77 4.31
N GLY A 38 -3.66 -13.31 4.90
CA GLY A 38 -2.56 -12.71 4.16
C GLY A 38 -1.65 -11.85 5.01
N PHE A 39 -1.20 -10.76 4.43
CA PHE A 39 -0.26 -9.85 5.06
C PHE A 39 -0.82 -8.43 5.13
N THR A 40 -0.47 -7.75 6.20
CA THR A 40 -0.85 -6.36 6.48
C THR A 40 0.33 -5.59 7.05
N PHE A 41 0.14 -4.30 7.24
CA PHE A 41 1.07 -3.44 7.98
C PHE A 41 0.64 -3.30 9.43
N ALA A 42 1.61 -3.08 10.32
CA ALA A 42 1.31 -2.81 11.73
C ALA A 42 0.37 -1.59 11.86
N GLY A 43 -0.74 -1.77 12.58
CA GLY A 43 -1.73 -0.72 12.81
C GLY A 43 -2.79 -0.56 11.70
N LEU A 44 -2.72 -1.33 10.60
CA LEU A 44 -3.73 -1.31 9.57
C LEU A 44 -4.78 -2.41 9.83
N PRO A 45 -6.08 -2.06 10.00
CA PRO A 45 -7.15 -3.04 10.22
C PRO A 45 -7.61 -3.64 8.88
N GLY A 46 -6.91 -4.66 8.39
CA GLY A 46 -7.27 -5.33 7.14
C GLY A 46 -6.12 -6.12 6.54
N VAL A 47 -6.39 -6.87 5.49
CA VAL A 47 -5.42 -7.65 4.73
C VAL A 47 -5.07 -6.89 3.44
N VAL A 48 -3.80 -6.47 3.32
CA VAL A 48 -3.30 -5.69 2.17
C VAL A 48 -3.08 -6.58 0.95
N ILE A 49 -2.44 -7.73 1.15
CA ILE A 49 -2.21 -8.76 0.15
C ILE A 49 -2.62 -10.11 0.73
N GLY A 50 -3.35 -10.91 -0.01
CA GLY A 50 -3.83 -12.17 0.51
C GLY A 50 -4.87 -12.85 -0.35
N HIS A 51 -5.73 -13.59 0.30
CA HIS A 51 -6.82 -14.33 -0.34
C HIS A 51 -8.01 -14.52 0.59
N ASN A 52 -9.13 -14.82 -0.02
CA ASN A 52 -10.31 -15.41 0.63
C ASN A 52 -10.71 -16.71 -0.10
N GLN A 53 -11.96 -17.18 0.09
CA GLN A 53 -12.44 -18.39 -0.57
C GLN A 53 -12.56 -18.25 -2.10
N ASP A 54 -12.77 -17.04 -2.61
CA ASP A 54 -13.14 -16.75 -3.98
C ASP A 54 -12.01 -16.18 -4.82
N ILE A 55 -11.19 -15.30 -4.22
CA ILE A 55 -10.15 -14.56 -4.90
C ILE A 55 -8.84 -14.53 -4.13
N ALA A 56 -7.75 -14.32 -4.84
CA ALA A 56 -6.46 -13.90 -4.30
C ALA A 56 -6.03 -12.60 -4.97
N TRP A 57 -5.35 -11.74 -4.22
CA TRP A 57 -4.85 -10.46 -4.73
C TRP A 57 -3.42 -10.19 -4.27
N GLY A 58 -2.69 -9.52 -5.13
CA GLY A 58 -1.34 -9.05 -4.88
C GLY A 58 -1.21 -7.60 -5.30
N ILE A 59 -0.15 -6.95 -4.83
CA ILE A 59 0.17 -5.57 -5.18
C ILE A 59 1.61 -5.48 -5.70
N THR A 60 1.88 -4.44 -6.47
CA THR A 60 3.22 -4.08 -6.87
C THR A 60 3.41 -2.57 -6.74
N ASN A 61 4.65 -2.14 -6.53
CA ASN A 61 4.99 -0.73 -6.62
C ASN A 61 4.93 -0.29 -8.08
N LEU A 62 4.28 0.81 -8.31
CA LEU A 62 4.26 1.46 -9.63
C LEU A 62 5.37 2.51 -9.74
N ASP A 63 5.84 3.02 -8.59
CA ASP A 63 6.84 4.07 -8.42
C ASP A 63 6.64 5.25 -9.40
N PRO A 64 5.42 5.80 -9.51
CA PRO A 64 5.22 6.95 -10.35
C PRO A 64 5.98 8.14 -9.74
N ASP A 65 6.72 8.84 -10.56
CA ASP A 65 7.37 10.10 -10.19
C ASP A 65 6.29 11.18 -10.06
N VAL A 66 5.77 11.36 -8.86
CA VAL A 66 4.64 12.25 -8.55
C VAL A 66 4.99 13.34 -7.54
N THR A 67 6.23 13.36 -7.05
CA THR A 67 6.67 14.30 -6.03
C THR A 67 8.07 14.80 -6.34
N ASP A 68 8.17 16.09 -6.59
CA ASP A 68 9.43 16.79 -6.80
C ASP A 68 9.75 17.68 -5.60
N PHE A 69 11.02 17.69 -5.21
CA PHE A 69 11.54 18.60 -4.19
C PHE A 69 12.41 19.66 -4.86
N TYR A 70 12.08 20.93 -4.64
CA TYR A 70 12.83 22.05 -5.14
C TYR A 70 13.60 22.72 -4.02
N LEU A 71 14.89 22.97 -4.25
CA LEU A 71 15.69 23.78 -3.35
C LEU A 71 15.57 25.23 -3.80
N GLU A 72 14.87 26.03 -3.01
CA GLU A 72 14.66 27.45 -3.28
C GLU A 72 15.79 28.28 -2.69
N ASP A 73 16.33 29.21 -3.50
CA ASP A 73 17.24 30.24 -3.03
C ASP A 73 16.43 31.49 -2.68
N VAL A 74 16.16 31.67 -1.39
CA VAL A 74 15.35 32.78 -0.90
C VAL A 74 16.24 34.00 -0.63
N GLN A 75 16.15 35.00 -1.48
CA GLN A 75 16.83 36.27 -1.29
C GLN A 75 15.87 37.33 -0.71
N GLY A 76 16.02 37.59 0.61
CA GLY A 76 15.16 38.50 1.36
C GLY A 76 13.76 37.92 1.64
N ASP A 77 12.77 38.77 1.87
CA ASP A 77 11.39 38.35 2.18
C ASP A 77 10.53 38.04 0.94
N ARG A 78 11.15 37.89 -0.22
CA ARG A 78 10.43 37.61 -1.47
C ARG A 78 10.38 36.12 -1.74
N VAL A 79 9.19 35.55 -1.75
CA VAL A 79 8.91 34.21 -2.28
C VAL A 79 8.52 34.36 -3.74
N LEU A 80 9.30 33.78 -4.64
CA LEU A 80 9.00 33.73 -6.07
C LEU A 80 8.15 32.47 -6.32
N HIS A 81 6.87 32.65 -6.66
CA HIS A 81 6.03 31.55 -7.10
C HIS A 81 6.19 31.30 -8.58
N LEU A 82 6.79 30.18 -8.94
CA LEU A 82 6.91 29.74 -10.33
C LEU A 82 5.73 28.81 -10.66
N HIS A 83 4.89 29.23 -11.60
CA HIS A 83 3.83 28.39 -12.15
C HIS A 83 4.32 27.76 -13.44
N TYR A 84 4.35 26.43 -13.51
CA TYR A 84 4.63 25.71 -14.74
C TYR A 84 3.52 24.70 -15.03
N THR A 85 3.30 24.49 -16.32
CA THR A 85 2.30 23.53 -16.79
C THR A 85 3.02 22.33 -17.37
N VAL A 86 2.77 21.15 -16.79
CA VAL A 86 3.23 19.89 -17.36
C VAL A 86 2.26 19.52 -18.49
N LYS A 87 2.76 19.46 -19.71
CA LYS A 87 1.98 18.86 -20.81
C LYS A 87 2.08 17.35 -20.72
N ARG A 88 0.95 16.70 -20.54
CA ARG A 88 0.80 15.25 -20.69
C ARG A 88 0.76 14.86 -22.16
#